data_c935345991b2479936cbe1b698de280d
#
_entry.id   c935345991b2479936cbe1b698de280d
#
_cell.length_a   1.000
_cell.length_b   1.000
_cell.length_c   1.000
_cell.angle_alpha   90.00
_cell.angle_beta   90.00
_cell.angle_gamma   90.00
#
_symmetry.space_group_name_H-M   'P 1'
#
loop_
_entity.id
_entity.type
_entity.pdbx_description
1 polymer ?
#
loop_
_entity_poly.entity_id
_entity_poly.type
_entity_poly.pdbx_seq_one_letter_code
_entity_poly.pdbx_strand_id
1 'polypeptide(L)'
;MDHLDVPSRDTHQSETFDGRFMLDCGAALPSVTVAYRTYGALNAARSNAILVCHALTGDQYLAEPHPGTGKPGWWSQVVGPGRPVDTDRFFVICTNVLGGCMGSTGPRSPRDDSPDAPPWGTDFPPITIRDMVRAQRLLIDHLGIPRLFAALGGSMGGMQVLEWAATFPDMVFAAVPVATAAFHSAQNIAFHEVGRQAIFADPDWLQGEYWRRGKIPARGLAVARMAAHITYLSEQALTRKFGRRLQGSKPGATTLFGDMFEVESYLRHQGSTFVNRFDANSYLTITRAMDYFDLAADHGGDLAQAFRGTATRFCIVSFDSDWLFPTAQSRAIARALNRAGANVSFVEIASDKGHDAFLLDEPDFHRALSGFLSGCAEHARL
;
A
#
# COMPACT_ATOMS: atom_id res chain seq x y z
N MET A 1 19.32 2.43 -23.39
CA MET A 1 17.85 2.66 -23.26
C MET A 1 17.28 1.37 -22.69
N ASP A 2 17.44 1.21 -21.40
CA ASP A 2 17.05 -0.02 -20.76
C ASP A 2 15.54 0.02 -20.55
N HIS A 3 14.89 -0.95 -21.17
CA HIS A 3 13.48 -1.26 -20.91
C HIS A 3 13.29 -1.41 -19.40
N LEU A 4 12.13 -0.98 -18.87
CA LEU A 4 11.69 -1.43 -17.55
C LEU A 4 11.75 -2.96 -17.57
N ASP A 5 12.86 -3.53 -17.10
CA ASP A 5 12.90 -4.92 -16.73
C ASP A 5 11.96 -5.09 -15.54
N VAL A 6 10.70 -5.35 -15.86
CA VAL A 6 9.86 -6.07 -14.90
C VAL A 6 10.63 -7.36 -14.64
N PRO A 7 10.92 -7.70 -13.37
CA PRO A 7 11.55 -8.98 -13.08
C PRO A 7 10.85 -10.05 -13.91
N SER A 8 11.64 -10.85 -14.63
CA SER A 8 11.10 -11.96 -15.39
C SER A 8 10.18 -12.78 -14.47
N ARG A 9 9.16 -13.43 -15.01
CA ARG A 9 8.21 -14.28 -14.25
C ARG A 9 8.89 -15.25 -13.27
N ASP A 10 10.18 -15.50 -13.42
CA ASP A 10 10.98 -16.42 -12.60
C ASP A 10 11.48 -15.84 -11.24
N THR A 11 11.23 -14.56 -10.93
CA THR A 11 11.79 -13.92 -9.72
C THR A 11 10.78 -13.71 -8.59
N HIS A 12 9.49 -13.95 -8.80
CA HIS A 12 8.45 -13.82 -7.75
C HIS A 12 7.54 -15.04 -7.73
N GLN A 13 7.05 -15.37 -6.53
CA GLN A 13 5.98 -16.35 -6.37
C GLN A 13 4.68 -15.71 -6.88
N SER A 14 3.93 -16.43 -7.69
CA SER A 14 2.61 -15.98 -8.13
C SER A 14 1.69 -17.18 -8.33
N GLU A 15 0.41 -16.99 -8.04
CA GLU A 15 -0.65 -17.96 -8.32
C GLU A 15 -1.68 -17.32 -9.23
N THR A 16 -2.12 -18.07 -10.23
CA THR A 16 -3.19 -17.64 -11.14
C THR A 16 -4.44 -18.44 -10.83
N PHE A 17 -5.52 -17.73 -10.60
CA PHE A 17 -6.83 -18.27 -10.31
C PHE A 17 -7.70 -18.12 -11.56
N ASP A 18 -7.90 -19.22 -12.24
CA ASP A 18 -8.77 -19.30 -13.41
C ASP A 18 -10.23 -19.19 -13.04
N GLY A 19 -11.00 -18.60 -13.95
CA GLY A 19 -12.42 -18.40 -13.76
C GLY A 19 -12.80 -16.93 -13.57
N ARG A 20 -14.06 -16.67 -13.78
CA ARG A 20 -14.61 -15.31 -13.78
C ARG A 20 -14.54 -14.66 -12.40
N PHE A 21 -13.65 -13.68 -12.23
CA PHE A 21 -13.56 -12.87 -11.03
C PHE A 21 -14.42 -11.60 -11.20
N MET A 22 -15.52 -11.53 -10.48
CA MET A 22 -16.44 -10.40 -10.53
C MET A 22 -15.91 -9.22 -9.73
N LEU A 23 -15.86 -8.05 -10.34
CA LEU A 23 -15.47 -6.79 -9.70
C LEU A 23 -16.69 -6.02 -9.19
N ASP A 24 -16.50 -5.14 -8.23
CA ASP A 24 -17.58 -4.31 -7.67
C ASP A 24 -18.22 -3.41 -8.72
N CYS A 25 -17.49 -3.01 -9.76
CA CYS A 25 -18.05 -2.24 -10.90
C CYS A 25 -18.96 -3.05 -11.83
N GLY A 26 -19.14 -4.36 -11.59
CA GLY A 26 -19.95 -5.27 -12.42
C GLY A 26 -19.20 -5.90 -13.60
N ALA A 27 -17.97 -5.45 -13.89
CA ALA A 27 -17.12 -6.12 -14.87
C ALA A 27 -16.54 -7.43 -14.29
N ALA A 28 -15.94 -8.24 -15.16
CA ALA A 28 -15.26 -9.46 -14.73
C ALA A 28 -13.89 -9.58 -15.38
N LEU A 29 -12.92 -10.06 -14.61
CA LEU A 29 -11.65 -10.54 -15.13
C LEU A 29 -11.76 -12.04 -15.43
N PRO A 30 -11.19 -12.54 -16.56
CA PRO A 30 -11.24 -13.96 -16.91
C PRO A 30 -10.43 -14.82 -15.94
N SER A 31 -9.35 -14.28 -15.41
CA SER A 31 -8.48 -14.87 -14.39
C SER A 31 -7.86 -13.78 -13.54
N VAL A 32 -7.35 -14.15 -12.37
CA VAL A 32 -6.60 -13.23 -11.49
C VAL A 32 -5.29 -13.90 -11.09
N THR A 33 -4.17 -13.24 -11.38
CA THR A 33 -2.85 -13.60 -10.86
C THR A 33 -2.56 -12.73 -9.64
N VAL A 34 -2.12 -13.36 -8.55
CA VAL A 34 -1.64 -12.69 -7.34
C VAL A 34 -0.16 -13.03 -7.16
N ALA A 35 0.69 -12.02 -7.32
CA ALA A 35 2.11 -12.12 -6.99
C ALA A 35 2.29 -11.90 -5.48
N TYR A 36 3.19 -12.68 -4.86
CA TYR A 36 3.38 -12.62 -3.41
C TYR A 36 4.78 -13.04 -2.99
N ARG A 37 5.09 -12.81 -1.73
CA ARG A 37 6.25 -13.34 -1.01
C ARG A 37 5.82 -13.86 0.35
N THR A 38 6.58 -14.84 0.84
CA THR A 38 6.37 -15.41 2.18
C THR A 38 7.68 -15.44 2.96
N TYR A 39 7.56 -15.27 4.28
CA TYR A 39 8.69 -15.24 5.20
C TYR A 39 8.34 -16.07 6.43
N GLY A 40 9.32 -16.76 7.00
CA GLY A 40 9.09 -17.67 8.12
C GLY A 40 8.45 -19.00 7.70
N ALA A 41 7.92 -19.74 8.65
CA ALA A 41 7.32 -21.06 8.42
C ALA A 41 5.89 -21.13 8.95
N LEU A 42 4.99 -21.67 8.12
CA LEU A 42 3.63 -21.95 8.53
C LEU A 42 3.61 -23.16 9.47
N ASN A 43 3.03 -23.01 10.66
CA ASN A 43 2.94 -24.08 11.62
C ASN A 43 1.94 -25.18 11.18
N ALA A 44 1.98 -26.37 11.81
CA ALA A 44 1.15 -27.50 11.45
C ALA A 44 -0.36 -27.20 11.57
N ALA A 45 -0.75 -26.33 12.51
CA ALA A 45 -2.14 -25.90 12.71
C ALA A 45 -2.56 -24.78 11.73
N ARG A 46 -1.61 -24.24 10.93
CA ARG A 46 -1.81 -23.10 10.02
C ARG A 46 -2.44 -21.89 10.71
N SER A 47 -2.07 -21.67 11.96
CA SER A 47 -2.67 -20.65 12.85
C SER A 47 -1.81 -19.40 13.05
N ASN A 48 -0.54 -19.40 12.56
CA ASN A 48 0.43 -18.32 12.75
C ASN A 48 0.62 -17.42 11.52
N ALA A 49 -0.32 -17.41 10.59
CA ALA A 49 -0.21 -16.65 9.35
C ALA A 49 -0.54 -15.17 9.56
N ILE A 50 0.33 -14.28 9.11
CA ILE A 50 0.15 -12.83 9.09
C ILE A 50 0.12 -12.35 7.65
N LEU A 51 -0.94 -11.65 7.25
CA LEU A 51 -1.01 -10.94 5.97
C LEU A 51 -0.55 -9.50 6.16
N VAL A 52 0.45 -9.08 5.38
CA VAL A 52 0.89 -7.67 5.31
C VAL A 52 0.42 -7.06 4.01
N CYS A 53 -0.35 -5.97 4.12
CA CYS A 53 -0.90 -5.20 3.03
C CYS A 53 -0.03 -3.98 2.77
N HIS A 54 0.53 -3.85 1.56
CA HIS A 54 1.40 -2.74 1.22
C HIS A 54 0.63 -1.43 0.92
N ALA A 55 1.33 -0.31 1.04
CA ALA A 55 0.82 1.02 0.70
C ALA A 55 0.80 1.24 -0.83
N LEU A 56 0.24 2.37 -1.30
CA LEU A 56 -0.02 2.73 -2.71
C LEU A 56 1.09 2.29 -3.68
N THR A 57 2.33 2.57 -3.35
CA THR A 57 3.50 2.31 -4.22
C THR A 57 4.43 1.22 -3.68
N GLY A 58 3.94 0.40 -2.74
CA GLY A 58 4.62 -0.79 -2.25
C GLY A 58 4.48 -1.97 -3.20
N ASP A 59 5.04 -3.09 -2.78
CA ASP A 59 5.01 -4.36 -3.48
C ASP A 59 5.17 -5.52 -2.48
N GLN A 60 5.30 -6.74 -2.98
CA GLN A 60 5.46 -7.95 -2.16
C GLN A 60 6.83 -8.10 -1.49
N TYR A 61 7.85 -7.31 -1.88
CA TYR A 61 9.21 -7.43 -1.34
C TYR A 61 9.35 -6.68 -0.01
N LEU A 62 8.91 -7.34 1.05
CA LEU A 62 8.71 -6.77 2.37
C LEU A 62 10.01 -6.71 3.18
N ALA A 63 10.80 -7.79 3.20
CA ALA A 63 11.98 -7.94 4.05
C ALA A 63 13.28 -8.16 3.27
N GLU A 64 13.24 -8.95 2.18
CA GLU A 64 14.41 -9.17 1.31
C GLU A 64 14.70 -7.99 0.38
N PRO A 65 15.93 -7.90 -0.17
CA PRO A 65 16.24 -6.89 -1.17
C PRO A 65 15.34 -6.99 -2.40
N HIS A 66 14.82 -5.85 -2.86
CA HIS A 66 13.97 -5.79 -4.04
C HIS A 66 14.80 -6.14 -5.30
N PRO A 67 14.40 -7.13 -6.12
CA PRO A 67 15.22 -7.65 -7.21
C PRO A 67 15.55 -6.61 -8.30
N GLY A 68 14.62 -5.70 -8.59
CA GLY A 68 14.82 -4.66 -9.61
C GLY A 68 15.64 -3.46 -9.15
N THR A 69 15.76 -3.20 -7.83
CA THR A 69 16.44 -2.01 -7.32
C THR A 69 17.62 -2.31 -6.40
N GLY A 70 17.76 -3.55 -5.90
CA GLY A 70 18.74 -3.96 -4.90
C GLY A 70 18.57 -3.30 -3.51
N LYS A 71 17.56 -2.46 -3.33
CA LYS A 71 17.29 -1.80 -2.05
C LYS A 71 16.68 -2.79 -1.05
N PRO A 72 16.92 -2.62 0.27
CA PRO A 72 16.25 -3.41 1.30
C PRO A 72 14.73 -3.41 1.11
N GLY A 73 14.09 -4.50 1.52
CA GLY A 73 12.63 -4.59 1.56
C GLY A 73 12.02 -3.41 2.32
N TRP A 74 10.86 -2.97 1.88
CA TRP A 74 10.29 -1.71 2.35
C TRP A 74 9.91 -1.70 3.85
N TRP A 75 9.81 -2.87 4.48
CA TRP A 75 9.56 -3.03 5.91
C TRP A 75 10.56 -3.96 6.62
N SER A 76 11.76 -4.12 6.08
CA SER A 76 12.82 -4.99 6.61
C SER A 76 13.23 -4.69 8.06
N GLN A 77 12.93 -3.50 8.57
CA GLN A 77 13.14 -3.14 9.98
C GLN A 77 11.99 -3.59 10.89
N VAL A 78 10.83 -3.91 10.33
CA VAL A 78 9.64 -4.36 11.07
C VAL A 78 9.45 -5.87 10.96
N VAL A 79 9.80 -6.47 9.82
CA VAL A 79 9.60 -7.90 9.54
C VAL A 79 10.92 -8.62 9.36
N GLY A 80 11.10 -9.71 10.10
CA GLY A 80 12.30 -10.55 10.06
C GLY A 80 12.53 -11.27 11.37
N PRO A 81 13.57 -12.10 11.48
CA PRO A 81 13.95 -12.78 12.73
C PRO A 81 14.20 -11.77 13.86
N GLY A 82 13.53 -11.94 15.00
CA GLY A 82 13.61 -11.05 16.15
C GLY A 82 13.11 -9.62 15.93
N ARG A 83 12.42 -9.32 14.83
CA ARG A 83 11.80 -8.03 14.53
C ARG A 83 10.41 -7.92 15.17
N PRO A 84 9.77 -6.74 15.19
CA PRO A 84 8.40 -6.58 15.70
C PRO A 84 7.40 -7.60 15.16
N VAL A 85 7.51 -7.94 13.87
CA VAL A 85 6.85 -9.07 13.23
C VAL A 85 7.89 -10.17 13.03
N ASP A 86 8.00 -11.03 14.02
CA ASP A 86 9.07 -12.01 14.13
C ASP A 86 8.81 -13.24 13.24
N THR A 87 9.63 -13.41 12.22
CA THR A 87 9.49 -14.52 11.27
C THR A 87 9.98 -15.87 11.82
N ASP A 88 10.61 -15.91 13.01
CA ASP A 88 10.88 -17.15 13.72
C ASP A 88 9.60 -17.72 14.38
N ARG A 89 8.57 -16.89 14.56
CA ARG A 89 7.29 -17.24 15.16
C ARG A 89 6.15 -17.26 14.17
N PHE A 90 6.14 -16.33 13.21
CA PHE A 90 5.03 -16.07 12.32
C PHE A 90 5.38 -16.40 10.88
N PHE A 91 4.41 -16.93 10.16
CA PHE A 91 4.43 -17.05 8.71
C PHE A 91 3.84 -15.79 8.09
N VAL A 92 4.68 -14.96 7.49
CA VAL A 92 4.27 -13.65 6.95
C VAL A 92 4.07 -13.75 5.45
N ILE A 93 2.96 -13.22 4.97
CA ILE A 93 2.60 -13.17 3.55
C ILE A 93 2.47 -11.71 3.16
N CYS A 94 3.10 -11.29 2.06
CA CYS A 94 2.86 -9.99 1.43
C CYS A 94 2.51 -10.20 -0.03
N THR A 95 1.38 -9.66 -0.46
CA THR A 95 0.90 -9.75 -1.85
C THR A 95 1.14 -8.44 -2.57
N ASN A 96 1.38 -8.47 -3.90
CA ASN A 96 1.15 -7.30 -4.73
C ASN A 96 -0.36 -7.18 -4.98
N VAL A 97 -0.91 -5.98 -4.86
CA VAL A 97 -2.36 -5.75 -5.02
C VAL A 97 -2.84 -5.96 -6.45
N LEU A 98 -4.10 -6.35 -6.61
CA LEU A 98 -4.82 -6.27 -7.89
C LEU A 98 -4.76 -4.83 -8.42
N GLY A 99 -4.49 -4.65 -9.70
CA GLY A 99 -4.24 -3.34 -10.30
C GLY A 99 -2.80 -2.84 -10.18
N GLY A 100 -1.94 -3.56 -9.45
CA GLY A 100 -0.51 -3.28 -9.31
C GLY A 100 0.30 -3.58 -10.56
N CYS A 101 1.61 -3.33 -10.49
CA CYS A 101 2.53 -3.52 -11.61
C CYS A 101 3.72 -4.44 -11.29
N MET A 102 3.66 -5.16 -10.16
CA MET A 102 4.76 -6.03 -9.69
C MET A 102 4.39 -7.51 -9.74
N GLY A 103 3.62 -7.91 -10.77
CA GLY A 103 3.32 -9.30 -11.08
C GLY A 103 1.88 -9.74 -10.83
N SER A 104 1.09 -9.01 -10.05
CA SER A 104 -0.36 -9.24 -9.96
C SER A 104 -1.10 -8.70 -11.17
N THR A 105 -2.28 -9.24 -11.46
CA THR A 105 -3.15 -8.76 -12.54
C THR A 105 -3.42 -7.26 -12.38
N GLY A 106 -3.16 -6.51 -13.45
CA GLY A 106 -3.32 -5.06 -13.48
C GLY A 106 -3.25 -4.51 -14.92
N PRO A 107 -3.19 -3.20 -15.11
CA PRO A 107 -3.17 -2.57 -16.43
C PRO A 107 -2.05 -3.07 -17.36
N ARG A 108 -0.92 -3.56 -16.81
CA ARG A 108 0.19 -4.12 -17.59
C ARG A 108 0.04 -5.60 -17.94
N SER A 109 -0.88 -6.29 -17.31
CA SER A 109 -1.11 -7.71 -17.58
C SER A 109 -1.68 -7.91 -18.97
N PRO A 110 -1.31 -9.01 -19.67
CA PRO A 110 -1.96 -9.38 -20.92
C PRO A 110 -3.47 -9.58 -20.69
N ARG A 111 -4.28 -9.29 -21.71
CA ARG A 111 -5.76 -9.41 -21.65
C ARG A 111 -6.23 -10.86 -21.68
N ASP A 112 -5.45 -11.72 -22.30
CA ASP A 112 -5.73 -13.14 -22.46
C ASP A 112 -4.40 -13.92 -22.54
N ASP A 113 -4.49 -15.23 -22.67
CA ASP A 113 -3.35 -16.15 -22.69
C ASP A 113 -2.66 -16.28 -24.05
N SER A 114 -3.02 -15.47 -25.04
CA SER A 114 -2.36 -15.51 -26.35
C SER A 114 -0.92 -14.96 -26.25
N PRO A 115 0.05 -15.54 -26.99
CA PRO A 115 1.46 -15.15 -26.90
C PRO A 115 1.72 -13.65 -27.13
N ASP A 116 0.90 -13.01 -27.97
CA ASP A 116 1.02 -11.61 -28.35
C ASP A 116 -0.13 -10.74 -27.76
N ALA A 117 -0.79 -11.22 -26.72
CA ALA A 117 -1.89 -10.50 -26.08
C ALA A 117 -1.44 -9.09 -25.64
N PRO A 118 -2.13 -8.04 -26.09
CA PRO A 118 -1.84 -6.70 -25.63
C PRO A 118 -2.16 -6.57 -24.14
N PRO A 119 -1.47 -5.69 -23.39
CA PRO A 119 -1.85 -5.39 -22.03
C PRO A 119 -3.23 -4.74 -21.97
N TRP A 120 -3.87 -4.81 -20.82
CA TRP A 120 -5.13 -4.16 -20.56
C TRP A 120 -5.09 -2.64 -20.81
N GLY A 121 -3.98 -1.99 -20.42
CA GLY A 121 -3.86 -0.53 -20.52
C GLY A 121 -4.98 0.19 -19.78
N THR A 122 -5.61 1.16 -20.44
CA THR A 122 -6.76 1.90 -19.89
C THR A 122 -8.09 1.14 -19.97
N ASP A 123 -8.12 0.01 -20.65
CA ASP A 123 -9.30 -0.87 -20.65
C ASP A 123 -9.36 -1.77 -19.40
N PHE A 124 -8.36 -1.72 -18.54
CA PHE A 124 -8.42 -2.41 -17.25
C PHE A 124 -9.62 -1.85 -16.45
N PRO A 125 -10.54 -2.71 -16.03
CA PRO A 125 -11.76 -2.24 -15.39
C PRO A 125 -11.48 -1.51 -14.07
N PRO A 126 -12.32 -0.56 -13.65
CA PRO A 126 -12.24 0.03 -12.32
C PRO A 126 -12.33 -1.03 -11.24
N ILE A 127 -11.44 -0.93 -10.28
CA ILE A 127 -11.37 -1.81 -9.11
C ILE A 127 -11.58 -1.01 -7.82
N THR A 128 -11.87 -1.71 -6.75
CA THR A 128 -12.00 -1.16 -5.39
C THR A 128 -10.98 -1.79 -4.43
N ILE A 129 -10.83 -1.23 -3.24
CA ILE A 129 -10.05 -1.85 -2.15
C ILE A 129 -10.63 -3.24 -1.81
N ARG A 130 -11.95 -3.41 -1.87
CA ARG A 130 -12.63 -4.70 -1.67
C ARG A 130 -12.25 -5.72 -2.74
N ASP A 131 -12.12 -5.32 -4.00
CA ASP A 131 -11.64 -6.21 -5.07
C ASP A 131 -10.20 -6.68 -4.79
N MET A 132 -9.33 -5.79 -4.30
CA MET A 132 -7.96 -6.14 -3.89
C MET A 132 -7.98 -7.19 -2.78
N VAL A 133 -8.81 -6.98 -1.75
CA VAL A 133 -8.97 -7.90 -0.61
C VAL A 133 -9.54 -9.26 -1.05
N ARG A 134 -10.53 -9.27 -1.97
CA ARG A 134 -11.08 -10.50 -2.53
C ARG A 134 -10.06 -11.29 -3.35
N ALA A 135 -9.19 -10.60 -4.10
CA ALA A 135 -8.09 -11.25 -4.81
C ALA A 135 -7.07 -11.86 -3.83
N GLN A 136 -6.71 -11.14 -2.76
CA GLN A 136 -5.85 -11.66 -1.69
C GLN A 136 -6.49 -12.89 -1.02
N ARG A 137 -7.81 -12.90 -0.83
CA ARG A 137 -8.53 -14.03 -0.24
C ARG A 137 -8.35 -15.32 -1.05
N LEU A 138 -8.33 -15.25 -2.39
CA LEU A 138 -8.06 -16.42 -3.24
C LEU A 138 -6.70 -17.05 -2.89
N LEU A 139 -5.68 -16.23 -2.68
CA LEU A 139 -4.36 -16.74 -2.30
C LEU A 139 -4.37 -17.35 -0.89
N ILE A 140 -5.01 -16.71 0.08
CA ILE A 140 -5.10 -17.24 1.46
C ILE A 140 -5.80 -18.60 1.49
N ASP A 141 -6.87 -18.77 0.71
CA ASP A 141 -7.57 -20.04 0.56
C ASP A 141 -6.70 -21.10 -0.14
N HIS A 142 -5.97 -20.71 -1.21
CA HIS A 142 -5.03 -21.59 -1.92
C HIS A 142 -3.92 -22.11 -0.99
N LEU A 143 -3.37 -21.23 -0.14
CA LEU A 143 -2.37 -21.60 0.87
C LEU A 143 -2.98 -22.47 1.99
N GLY A 144 -4.29 -22.70 1.97
CA GLY A 144 -5.02 -23.50 2.94
C GLY A 144 -5.00 -22.91 4.35
N ILE A 145 -4.97 -21.59 4.47
CA ILE A 145 -4.97 -20.88 5.75
C ILE A 145 -6.42 -20.66 6.19
N PRO A 146 -6.89 -21.31 7.25
CA PRO A 146 -8.30 -21.25 7.65
C PRO A 146 -8.65 -19.90 8.29
N ARG A 147 -7.66 -19.23 8.89
CA ARG A 147 -7.81 -17.92 9.53
C ARG A 147 -6.44 -17.24 9.64
N LEU A 148 -6.38 -15.97 9.29
CA LEU A 148 -5.21 -15.15 9.55
C LEU A 148 -5.07 -14.89 11.06
N PHE A 149 -3.87 -15.11 11.58
CA PHE A 149 -3.53 -14.66 12.93
C PHE A 149 -3.61 -13.14 13.01
N ALA A 150 -3.05 -12.46 11.99
CA ALA A 150 -3.19 -11.01 11.90
C ALA A 150 -3.21 -10.52 10.45
N ALA A 151 -3.87 -9.39 10.23
CA ALA A 151 -3.72 -8.55 9.04
C ALA A 151 -3.12 -7.20 9.46
N LEU A 152 -2.03 -6.78 8.82
CA LEU A 152 -1.35 -5.52 9.12
C LEU A 152 -1.16 -4.70 7.86
N GLY A 153 -1.16 -3.37 7.98
CA GLY A 153 -0.83 -2.52 6.85
C GLY A 153 -0.90 -1.03 7.18
N GLY A 154 -0.06 -0.24 6.51
CA GLY A 154 -0.06 1.22 6.65
C GLY A 154 -0.70 1.90 5.44
N SER A 155 -1.33 3.08 5.66
CA SER A 155 -1.90 3.88 4.56
C SER A 155 -2.98 3.10 3.79
N MET A 156 -2.87 2.96 2.48
CA MET A 156 -3.73 2.08 1.66
C MET A 156 -3.72 0.63 2.17
N GLY A 157 -2.59 0.16 2.73
CA GLY A 157 -2.54 -1.16 3.37
C GLY A 157 -3.47 -1.24 4.58
N GLY A 158 -3.60 -0.16 5.34
CA GLY A 158 -4.56 -0.08 6.44
C GLY A 158 -6.02 -0.07 5.98
N MET A 159 -6.32 0.53 4.81
CA MET A 159 -7.66 0.43 4.19
C MET A 159 -7.98 -1.03 3.85
N GLN A 160 -7.01 -1.77 3.27
CA GLN A 160 -7.16 -3.21 3.01
C GLN A 160 -7.39 -4.00 4.30
N VAL A 161 -6.67 -3.69 5.39
CA VAL A 161 -6.85 -4.35 6.70
C VAL A 161 -8.25 -4.12 7.26
N LEU A 162 -8.77 -2.89 7.17
CA LEU A 162 -10.15 -2.58 7.58
C LEU A 162 -11.16 -3.33 6.72
N GLU A 163 -10.95 -3.36 5.41
CA GLU A 163 -11.80 -4.08 4.47
C GLU A 163 -11.78 -5.61 4.72
N TRP A 164 -10.60 -6.19 5.03
CA TRP A 164 -10.49 -7.60 5.45
C TRP A 164 -11.35 -7.90 6.67
N ALA A 165 -11.28 -7.05 7.69
CA ALA A 165 -12.04 -7.24 8.92
C ALA A 165 -13.55 -7.03 8.74
N ALA A 166 -13.96 -6.18 7.80
CA ALA A 166 -15.36 -5.91 7.49
C ALA A 166 -15.97 -6.99 6.58
N THR A 167 -15.24 -7.37 5.50
CA THR A 167 -15.73 -8.34 4.48
C THR A 167 -15.61 -9.78 4.95
N PHE A 168 -14.55 -10.11 5.71
CA PHE A 168 -14.25 -11.46 6.18
C PHE A 168 -14.00 -11.51 7.69
N PRO A 169 -15.00 -11.13 8.54
CA PRO A 169 -14.80 -10.98 9.98
C PRO A 169 -14.34 -12.26 10.70
N ASP A 170 -14.72 -13.44 10.21
CA ASP A 170 -14.31 -14.72 10.78
C ASP A 170 -12.89 -15.14 10.38
N MET A 171 -12.33 -14.51 9.36
CA MET A 171 -11.02 -14.84 8.80
C MET A 171 -9.85 -14.07 9.44
N VAL A 172 -10.11 -13.06 10.26
CA VAL A 172 -9.09 -12.21 10.86
C VAL A 172 -9.18 -12.27 12.38
N PHE A 173 -8.14 -12.80 13.04
CA PHE A 173 -8.09 -12.81 14.51
C PHE A 173 -7.63 -11.48 15.07
N ALA A 174 -6.62 -10.84 14.47
CA ALA A 174 -6.14 -9.53 14.86
C ALA A 174 -5.97 -8.62 13.63
N ALA A 175 -6.24 -7.33 13.77
CA ALA A 175 -6.14 -6.33 12.71
C ALA A 175 -5.35 -5.10 13.19
N VAL A 176 -4.31 -4.70 12.44
CA VAL A 176 -3.47 -3.55 12.78
C VAL A 176 -3.43 -2.57 11.60
N PRO A 177 -4.47 -1.74 11.43
CA PRO A 177 -4.44 -0.64 10.48
C PRO A 177 -3.60 0.52 11.06
N VAL A 178 -2.60 0.98 10.30
CA VAL A 178 -1.61 1.98 10.71
C VAL A 178 -1.71 3.20 9.78
N ALA A 179 -1.72 4.42 10.33
CA ALA A 179 -1.70 5.66 9.56
C ALA A 179 -2.70 5.65 8.39
N THR A 180 -3.96 5.36 8.68
CA THR A 180 -5.01 5.12 7.67
C THR A 180 -6.35 5.74 8.05
N ALA A 181 -7.31 5.63 7.14
CA ALA A 181 -8.67 6.10 7.32
C ALA A 181 -9.69 5.08 6.82
N ALA A 182 -10.94 5.19 7.27
CA ALA A 182 -12.07 4.39 6.78
C ALA A 182 -12.70 4.95 5.49
N PHE A 183 -12.27 6.10 5.03
CA PHE A 183 -12.65 6.73 3.75
C PHE A 183 -11.53 7.63 3.25
N HIS A 184 -11.46 7.86 1.95
CA HIS A 184 -10.49 8.78 1.37
C HIS A 184 -11.01 10.22 1.44
N SER A 185 -10.27 11.13 2.08
CA SER A 185 -10.72 12.51 2.28
C SER A 185 -10.68 13.34 1.00
N ALA A 186 -11.44 14.44 0.94
CA ALA A 186 -11.37 15.38 -0.16
C ALA A 186 -9.94 15.92 -0.41
N GLN A 187 -9.15 16.12 0.65
CA GLN A 187 -7.75 16.52 0.54
C GLN A 187 -6.92 15.44 -0.18
N ASN A 188 -7.05 14.18 0.20
CA ASN A 188 -6.34 13.06 -0.41
C ASN A 188 -6.73 12.91 -1.89
N ILE A 189 -8.04 12.98 -2.20
CA ILE A 189 -8.57 12.94 -3.57
C ILE A 189 -7.98 14.10 -4.41
N ALA A 190 -7.89 15.31 -3.84
CA ALA A 190 -7.31 16.47 -4.53
C ALA A 190 -5.83 16.26 -4.86
N PHE A 191 -5.03 15.72 -3.95
CA PHE A 191 -3.62 15.38 -4.24
C PHE A 191 -3.48 14.30 -5.30
N HIS A 192 -4.33 13.27 -5.28
CA HIS A 192 -4.37 12.26 -6.33
C HIS A 192 -4.74 12.87 -7.68
N GLU A 193 -5.69 13.80 -7.72
CA GLU A 193 -6.09 14.46 -8.97
C GLU A 193 -4.94 15.28 -9.57
N VAL A 194 -4.16 16.00 -8.76
CA VAL A 194 -2.94 16.69 -9.24
C VAL A 194 -1.99 15.69 -9.92
N GLY A 195 -1.77 14.54 -9.30
CA GLY A 195 -0.92 13.48 -9.87
C GLY A 195 -1.48 12.92 -11.17
N ARG A 196 -2.78 12.65 -11.24
CA ARG A 196 -3.44 12.15 -12.46
C ARG A 196 -3.38 13.17 -13.60
N GLN A 197 -3.66 14.44 -13.31
CA GLN A 197 -3.58 15.50 -14.31
C GLN A 197 -2.16 15.69 -14.85
N ALA A 198 -1.14 15.52 -14.00
CA ALA A 198 0.26 15.56 -14.46
C ALA A 198 0.56 14.41 -15.45
N ILE A 199 0.04 13.21 -15.19
CA ILE A 199 0.19 12.05 -16.09
C ILE A 199 -0.58 12.29 -17.40
N PHE A 200 -1.81 12.76 -17.33
CA PHE A 200 -2.64 13.03 -18.53
C PHE A 200 -2.06 14.13 -19.42
N ALA A 201 -1.40 15.12 -18.83
CA ALA A 201 -0.72 16.21 -19.55
C ALA A 201 0.61 15.79 -20.18
N ASP A 202 1.15 14.61 -19.82
CA ASP A 202 2.41 14.12 -20.40
C ASP A 202 2.17 13.64 -21.84
N PRO A 203 2.86 14.22 -22.86
CA PRO A 203 2.64 13.83 -24.27
C PRO A 203 2.99 12.36 -24.54
N ASP A 204 3.85 11.76 -23.73
CA ASP A 204 4.23 10.35 -23.86
C ASP A 204 3.21 9.40 -23.18
N TRP A 205 2.19 9.91 -22.47
CA TRP A 205 1.12 9.07 -21.93
C TRP A 205 0.24 8.44 -23.02
N LEU A 206 0.03 9.13 -24.17
CA LEU A 206 -0.68 8.62 -25.34
C LEU A 206 -2.03 7.99 -25.00
N GLN A 207 -2.83 8.63 -24.14
CA GLN A 207 -4.12 8.14 -23.65
C GLN A 207 -4.03 6.74 -23.00
N GLY A 208 -2.89 6.44 -22.37
CA GLY A 208 -2.60 5.16 -21.71
C GLY A 208 -2.02 4.08 -22.64
N GLU A 209 -1.85 4.38 -23.92
CA GLU A 209 -1.31 3.47 -24.93
C GLU A 209 0.21 3.61 -25.14
N TYR A 210 0.92 4.24 -24.20
CA TYR A 210 2.37 4.49 -24.27
C TYR A 210 3.20 3.24 -24.52
N TRP A 211 2.76 2.10 -24.02
CA TRP A 211 3.42 0.81 -24.20
C TRP A 211 3.52 0.40 -25.67
N ARG A 212 2.53 0.73 -26.54
CA ARG A 212 2.55 0.43 -27.98
C ARG A 212 3.71 1.10 -28.72
N ARG A 213 4.25 2.17 -28.16
CA ARG A 213 5.35 2.94 -28.73
C ARG A 213 6.63 2.84 -27.92
N GLY A 214 6.70 1.90 -26.96
CA GLY A 214 7.85 1.78 -26.06
C GLY A 214 8.14 3.06 -25.27
N LYS A 215 7.08 3.84 -24.95
CA LYS A 215 7.19 5.10 -24.23
C LYS A 215 6.84 4.91 -22.75
N ILE A 216 7.18 5.89 -21.95
CA ILE A 216 6.79 6.00 -20.53
C ILE A 216 6.45 7.48 -20.31
N PRO A 217 5.29 7.81 -19.69
CA PRO A 217 4.95 9.18 -19.32
C PRO A 217 5.76 9.64 -18.10
N ALA A 218 7.08 9.71 -18.31
CA ALA A 218 8.06 9.86 -17.24
C ALA A 218 7.92 11.19 -16.51
N ARG A 219 7.60 12.27 -17.23
CA ARG A 219 7.46 13.61 -16.64
C ARG A 219 6.23 13.68 -15.74
N GLY A 220 5.09 13.23 -16.25
CA GLY A 220 3.83 13.24 -15.51
C GLY A 220 3.89 12.34 -14.29
N LEU A 221 4.41 11.11 -14.43
CA LEU A 221 4.55 10.16 -13.33
C LEU A 221 5.54 10.67 -12.26
N ALA A 222 6.64 11.34 -12.67
CA ALA A 222 7.58 11.97 -11.75
C ALA A 222 6.91 13.08 -10.94
N VAL A 223 6.13 13.97 -11.57
CA VAL A 223 5.40 15.04 -10.88
C VAL A 223 4.37 14.47 -9.91
N ALA A 224 3.63 13.43 -10.30
CA ALA A 224 2.70 12.72 -9.41
C ALA A 224 3.42 12.21 -8.15
N ARG A 225 4.62 11.63 -8.31
CA ARG A 225 5.45 11.18 -7.18
C ARG A 225 5.96 12.33 -6.32
N MET A 226 6.36 13.45 -6.93
CA MET A 226 6.80 14.64 -6.19
C MET A 226 5.68 15.18 -5.30
N ALA A 227 4.46 15.33 -5.83
CA ALA A 227 3.29 15.76 -5.06
C ALA A 227 3.02 14.81 -3.88
N ALA A 228 3.07 13.50 -4.11
CA ALA A 228 2.91 12.49 -3.07
C ALA A 228 3.99 12.63 -1.97
N HIS A 229 5.27 12.82 -2.32
CA HIS A 229 6.35 12.97 -1.34
C HIS A 229 6.22 14.21 -0.45
N ILE A 230 5.57 15.28 -0.91
CA ILE A 230 5.26 16.43 -0.06
C ILE A 230 4.30 16.00 1.05
N THR A 231 3.34 15.14 0.77
CA THR A 231 2.34 14.69 1.75
C THR A 231 2.87 13.63 2.72
N TYR A 232 3.95 12.93 2.38
CA TYR A 232 4.50 11.85 3.20
C TYR A 232 5.34 12.34 4.38
N LEU A 233 5.94 13.52 4.26
CA LEU A 233 6.77 14.10 5.31
C LEU A 233 6.02 15.21 6.05
N SER A 234 6.29 15.36 7.35
CA SER A 234 5.83 16.52 8.10
C SER A 234 6.60 17.78 7.69
N GLU A 235 6.04 18.95 7.96
CA GLU A 235 6.76 20.23 7.80
C GLU A 235 8.05 20.24 8.63
N GLN A 236 8.01 19.69 9.83
CA GLN A 236 9.18 19.58 10.71
C GLN A 236 10.25 18.68 10.12
N ALA A 237 9.89 17.53 9.54
CA ALA A 237 10.83 16.65 8.85
C ALA A 237 11.47 17.32 7.63
N LEU A 238 10.67 18.01 6.81
CA LEU A 238 11.16 18.78 5.66
C LEU A 238 12.11 19.91 6.09
N THR A 239 11.73 20.65 7.13
CA THR A 239 12.55 21.75 7.67
C THR A 239 13.86 21.23 8.25
N ARG A 240 13.84 20.15 9.05
CA ARG A 240 15.05 19.53 9.61
C ARG A 240 15.96 18.98 8.52
N LYS A 241 15.39 18.31 7.50
CA LYS A 241 16.14 17.63 6.44
C LYS A 241 16.75 18.60 5.45
N PHE A 242 16.03 19.66 5.06
CA PHE A 242 16.42 20.55 3.97
C PHE A 242 16.53 22.01 4.41
N GLY A 243 15.66 22.50 5.27
CA GLY A 243 15.57 23.92 5.63
C GLY A 243 15.44 24.80 4.39
N ARG A 244 16.28 25.82 4.32
CA ARG A 244 16.41 26.69 3.14
C ARG A 244 17.81 26.58 2.49
N ARG A 245 18.43 25.42 2.61
CA ARG A 245 19.77 25.20 2.05
C ARG A 245 19.74 25.20 0.53
N LEU A 246 20.72 25.88 -0.05
CA LEU A 246 20.95 25.93 -1.49
C LEU A 246 21.93 24.83 -1.91
N GLN A 247 21.66 24.19 -3.02
CA GLN A 247 22.53 23.16 -3.58
C GLN A 247 23.60 23.80 -4.47
N GLY A 248 24.87 23.71 -4.05
CA GLY A 248 26.02 24.05 -4.89
C GLY A 248 26.14 25.54 -5.31
N SER A 249 25.30 26.43 -4.81
CA SER A 249 25.29 27.84 -5.22
C SER A 249 26.31 28.64 -4.45
N LYS A 250 27.06 29.53 -5.16
CA LYS A 250 27.81 30.58 -4.50
C LYS A 250 26.84 31.56 -3.82
N PRO A 251 27.17 32.07 -2.62
CA PRO A 251 26.35 33.06 -1.97
C PRO A 251 26.02 34.24 -2.92
N GLY A 252 24.73 34.57 -3.06
CA GLY A 252 24.26 35.66 -3.90
C GLY A 252 23.91 35.33 -5.36
N ALA A 253 24.13 34.09 -5.81
CA ALA A 253 23.66 33.66 -7.14
C ALA A 253 22.16 33.27 -7.07
N THR A 254 21.30 34.11 -7.68
CA THR A 254 19.89 33.76 -7.93
C THR A 254 19.73 33.45 -9.40
N THR A 255 19.18 32.27 -9.72
CA THR A 255 18.85 31.87 -11.10
C THR A 255 17.36 31.61 -11.20
N LEU A 256 16.77 31.91 -12.34
CA LEU A 256 15.38 31.63 -12.60
C LEU A 256 15.17 30.14 -12.89
N PHE A 257 16.15 29.48 -13.49
CA PHE A 257 16.11 28.08 -13.90
C PHE A 257 17.35 27.35 -13.37
N GLY A 258 17.16 26.36 -12.54
CA GLY A 258 18.23 25.53 -11.97
C GLY A 258 17.86 25.00 -10.60
N ASP A 259 18.69 24.12 -10.08
CA ASP A 259 18.50 23.58 -8.73
C ASP A 259 18.98 24.63 -7.72
N MET A 260 18.03 25.25 -7.05
CA MET A 260 18.34 26.30 -6.07
C MET A 260 18.30 25.76 -4.64
N PHE A 261 17.29 24.96 -4.29
CA PHE A 261 17.12 24.41 -2.95
C PHE A 261 17.31 22.89 -2.92
N GLU A 262 17.88 22.37 -1.83
CA GLU A 262 18.07 20.92 -1.65
C GLU A 262 16.76 20.15 -1.75
N VAL A 263 15.65 20.73 -1.29
CA VAL A 263 14.33 20.09 -1.38
C VAL A 263 13.87 19.89 -2.82
N GLU A 264 14.20 20.80 -3.74
CA GLU A 264 13.87 20.67 -5.18
C GLU A 264 14.62 19.48 -5.79
N SER A 265 15.91 19.37 -5.51
CA SER A 265 16.73 18.24 -5.95
C SER A 265 16.24 16.91 -5.38
N TYR A 266 15.85 16.89 -4.09
CA TYR A 266 15.25 15.74 -3.46
C TYR A 266 13.96 15.29 -4.17
N LEU A 267 13.03 16.19 -4.43
CA LEU A 267 11.78 15.87 -5.10
C LEU A 267 12.01 15.36 -6.52
N ARG A 268 12.90 15.97 -7.29
CA ARG A 268 13.29 15.50 -8.63
C ARG A 268 13.90 14.10 -8.59
N HIS A 269 14.76 13.82 -7.62
CA HIS A 269 15.34 12.49 -7.42
C HIS A 269 14.26 11.46 -7.09
N GLN A 270 13.31 11.77 -6.20
CA GLN A 270 12.20 10.87 -5.87
C GLN A 270 11.31 10.60 -7.09
N GLY A 271 11.03 11.63 -7.89
CA GLY A 271 10.27 11.47 -9.13
C GLY A 271 10.99 10.58 -10.14
N SER A 272 12.26 10.87 -10.44
CA SER A 272 13.04 10.12 -11.45
C SER A 272 13.25 8.66 -11.09
N THR A 273 13.52 8.36 -9.81
CA THR A 273 13.67 6.96 -9.36
C THR A 273 12.36 6.20 -9.39
N PHE A 274 11.23 6.86 -9.19
CA PHE A 274 9.92 6.23 -9.22
C PHE A 274 9.51 5.78 -10.62
N VAL A 275 9.80 6.56 -11.63
CA VAL A 275 9.50 6.24 -13.04
C VAL A 275 10.08 4.90 -13.48
N ASN A 276 11.25 4.53 -12.96
CA ASN A 276 11.90 3.25 -13.27
C ASN A 276 11.28 2.05 -12.55
N ARG A 277 10.33 2.26 -11.66
CA ARG A 277 9.80 1.21 -10.78
C ARG A 277 8.28 1.05 -10.85
N PHE A 278 7.56 2.06 -11.29
CA PHE A 278 6.11 2.06 -11.22
C PHE A 278 5.46 2.37 -12.57
N ASP A 279 4.32 1.75 -12.81
CA ASP A 279 3.55 1.93 -14.05
C ASP A 279 2.51 3.06 -13.89
N ALA A 280 2.39 3.91 -14.91
CA ALA A 280 1.49 5.05 -14.87
C ALA A 280 0.00 4.66 -14.84
N ASN A 281 -0.40 3.68 -15.65
CA ASN A 281 -1.80 3.23 -15.65
C ASN A 281 -2.15 2.51 -14.34
N SER A 282 -1.21 1.76 -13.74
CA SER A 282 -1.39 1.19 -12.41
C SER A 282 -1.52 2.28 -11.33
N TYR A 283 -0.74 3.38 -11.43
CA TYR A 283 -0.90 4.52 -10.52
C TYR A 283 -2.30 5.14 -10.63
N LEU A 284 -2.79 5.36 -11.86
CA LEU A 284 -4.13 5.87 -12.12
C LEU A 284 -5.21 4.96 -11.54
N THR A 285 -5.08 3.65 -11.77
CA THR A 285 -6.02 2.62 -11.30
C THR A 285 -6.09 2.58 -9.78
N ILE A 286 -4.93 2.45 -9.11
CA ILE A 286 -4.88 2.29 -7.65
C ILE A 286 -5.31 3.58 -6.94
N THR A 287 -4.88 4.76 -7.42
CA THR A 287 -5.33 6.03 -6.82
C THR A 287 -6.84 6.21 -6.96
N ARG A 288 -7.44 5.73 -8.06
CA ARG A 288 -8.89 5.77 -8.22
C ARG A 288 -9.59 4.77 -7.29
N ALA A 289 -9.03 3.58 -7.08
CA ALA A 289 -9.56 2.61 -6.11
C ALA A 289 -9.54 3.16 -4.68
N MET A 290 -8.49 3.90 -4.31
CA MET A 290 -8.42 4.58 -3.01
C MET A 290 -9.47 5.71 -2.90
N ASP A 291 -9.67 6.49 -3.98
CA ASP A 291 -10.65 7.60 -3.97
C ASP A 291 -12.09 7.09 -3.77
N TYR A 292 -12.41 5.90 -4.26
CA TYR A 292 -13.73 5.27 -4.07
C TYR A 292 -13.90 4.60 -2.71
N PHE A 293 -12.83 4.47 -1.93
CA PHE A 293 -12.92 3.80 -0.63
C PHE A 293 -13.69 4.65 0.39
N ASP A 294 -14.85 4.17 0.78
CA ASP A 294 -15.67 4.68 1.88
C ASP A 294 -16.41 3.53 2.56
N LEU A 295 -15.77 2.98 3.59
CA LEU A 295 -16.30 1.82 4.31
C LEU A 295 -17.63 2.11 5.04
N ALA A 296 -17.89 3.37 5.42
CA ALA A 296 -19.16 3.73 6.03
C ALA A 296 -20.30 3.76 5.01
N ALA A 297 -20.05 4.29 3.79
CA ALA A 297 -21.05 4.33 2.73
C ALA A 297 -21.58 2.94 2.38
N ASP A 298 -20.71 1.95 2.31
CA ASP A 298 -21.05 0.54 2.06
C ASP A 298 -21.91 -0.08 3.18
N HIS A 299 -21.98 0.57 4.34
CA HIS A 299 -22.72 0.10 5.53
C HIS A 299 -23.76 1.12 6.00
N GLY A 300 -24.47 1.74 5.05
CA GLY A 300 -25.58 2.66 5.33
C GLY A 300 -25.17 3.98 5.98
N GLY A 301 -23.92 4.42 5.80
CA GLY A 301 -23.38 5.65 6.35
C GLY A 301 -22.91 5.55 7.81
N ASP A 302 -22.97 4.37 8.43
CA ASP A 302 -22.49 4.15 9.79
C ASP A 302 -21.34 3.14 9.85
N LEU A 303 -20.12 3.63 10.01
CA LEU A 303 -18.91 2.81 10.08
C LEU A 303 -18.97 1.71 11.15
N ALA A 304 -19.73 1.90 12.23
CA ALA A 304 -19.87 0.87 13.26
C ALA A 304 -20.59 -0.39 12.76
N GLN A 305 -21.46 -0.26 11.74
CA GLN A 305 -22.15 -1.41 11.14
C GLN A 305 -21.18 -2.34 10.40
N ALA A 306 -20.09 -1.81 9.83
CA ALA A 306 -19.05 -2.59 9.17
C ALA A 306 -18.40 -3.64 10.09
N PHE A 307 -18.42 -3.38 11.40
CA PHE A 307 -17.73 -4.20 12.38
C PHE A 307 -18.67 -4.83 13.42
N ARG A 308 -19.97 -4.79 13.17
CA ARG A 308 -20.95 -5.34 14.12
C ARG A 308 -20.76 -6.84 14.30
N GLY A 309 -20.60 -7.26 15.56
CA GLY A 309 -20.45 -8.69 15.91
C GLY A 309 -19.06 -9.28 15.59
N THR A 310 -18.10 -8.48 15.15
CA THR A 310 -16.74 -8.96 14.91
C THR A 310 -16.08 -9.44 16.20
N ALA A 311 -15.38 -10.59 16.11
CA ALA A 311 -14.50 -11.10 17.17
C ALA A 311 -13.02 -10.66 16.97
N THR A 312 -12.74 -9.89 15.93
CA THR A 312 -11.40 -9.40 15.60
C THR A 312 -10.90 -8.44 16.69
N ARG A 313 -9.62 -8.57 17.04
CA ARG A 313 -8.92 -7.66 17.96
C ARG A 313 -8.23 -6.59 17.16
N PHE A 314 -8.47 -5.32 17.44
CA PHE A 314 -7.90 -4.20 16.70
C PHE A 314 -6.81 -3.49 17.49
N CYS A 315 -5.74 -3.10 16.80
CA CYS A 315 -4.78 -2.10 17.26
C CYS A 315 -4.68 -1.01 16.20
N ILE A 316 -5.31 0.11 16.43
CA ILE A 316 -5.27 1.26 15.53
C ILE A 316 -4.05 2.10 15.90
N VAL A 317 -3.17 2.37 14.95
CA VAL A 317 -1.97 3.18 15.18
C VAL A 317 -2.00 4.43 14.31
N SER A 318 -1.69 5.59 14.91
CA SER A 318 -1.53 6.86 14.20
C SER A 318 -0.26 7.59 14.66
N PHE A 319 0.19 8.56 13.85
CA PHE A 319 1.32 9.43 14.17
C PHE A 319 0.82 10.87 14.24
N ASP A 320 1.21 11.61 15.29
CA ASP A 320 0.68 12.94 15.58
C ASP A 320 1.02 14.00 14.51
N SER A 321 2.14 13.82 13.80
CA SER A 321 2.58 14.71 12.72
C SER A 321 2.08 14.29 11.33
N ASP A 322 1.31 13.20 11.21
CA ASP A 322 0.72 12.76 9.94
C ASP A 322 -0.43 13.71 9.54
N TRP A 323 -0.19 14.50 8.51
CA TRP A 323 -1.19 15.41 7.98
C TRP A 323 -1.90 14.88 6.72
N LEU A 324 -1.40 13.77 6.14
CA LEU A 324 -2.06 13.07 5.04
C LEU A 324 -3.23 12.21 5.57
N PHE A 325 -3.00 11.48 6.66
CA PHE A 325 -4.02 10.73 7.42
C PHE A 325 -4.00 11.16 8.89
N PRO A 326 -4.57 12.34 9.20
CA PRO A 326 -4.52 12.90 10.55
C PRO A 326 -5.10 11.95 11.60
N THR A 327 -4.54 11.95 12.79
CA THR A 327 -4.98 11.12 13.93
C THR A 327 -6.49 11.18 14.19
N ALA A 328 -7.16 12.29 13.83
CA ALA A 328 -8.62 12.40 13.94
C ALA A 328 -9.37 11.31 13.17
N GLN A 329 -8.84 10.86 12.02
CA GLN A 329 -9.43 9.77 11.21
C GLN A 329 -9.24 8.42 11.91
N SER A 330 -8.06 8.13 12.45
CA SER A 330 -7.81 6.93 13.25
C SER A 330 -8.67 6.89 14.53
N ARG A 331 -8.87 8.02 15.18
CA ARG A 331 -9.80 8.15 16.32
C ARG A 331 -11.25 7.88 15.90
N ALA A 332 -11.66 8.27 14.71
CA ALA A 332 -13.00 7.98 14.19
C ALA A 332 -13.20 6.47 14.00
N ILE A 333 -12.20 5.76 13.47
CA ILE A 333 -12.20 4.28 13.36
C ILE A 333 -12.32 3.65 14.75
N ALA A 334 -11.47 4.05 15.71
CA ALA A 334 -11.51 3.52 17.07
C ALA A 334 -12.88 3.72 17.76
N ARG A 335 -13.50 4.90 17.56
CA ARG A 335 -14.86 5.17 18.07
C ARG A 335 -15.92 4.28 17.44
N ALA A 336 -15.84 4.04 16.12
CA ALA A 336 -16.76 3.16 15.44
C ALA A 336 -16.63 1.71 15.92
N LEU A 337 -15.41 1.22 16.12
CA LEU A 337 -15.12 -0.10 16.68
C LEU A 337 -15.66 -0.24 18.11
N ASN A 338 -15.47 0.78 18.97
CA ASN A 338 -16.04 0.80 20.33
C ASN A 338 -17.58 0.75 20.29
N ARG A 339 -18.22 1.50 19.39
CA ARG A 339 -19.69 1.47 19.20
C ARG A 339 -20.17 0.12 18.69
N ALA A 340 -19.36 -0.59 17.90
CA ALA A 340 -19.65 -1.95 17.44
C ALA A 340 -19.44 -3.01 18.53
N GLY A 341 -18.88 -2.65 19.70
CA GLY A 341 -18.53 -3.60 20.77
C GLY A 341 -17.25 -4.40 20.48
N ALA A 342 -16.44 -4.00 19.52
CA ALA A 342 -15.20 -4.68 19.17
C ALA A 342 -14.09 -4.46 20.22
N ASN A 343 -13.15 -5.42 20.29
CA ASN A 343 -11.95 -5.28 21.11
C ASN A 343 -10.95 -4.36 20.38
N VAL A 344 -10.75 -3.14 20.88
CA VAL A 344 -9.90 -2.14 20.23
C VAL A 344 -8.91 -1.50 21.19
N SER A 345 -7.64 -1.45 20.77
CA SER A 345 -6.59 -0.59 21.31
C SER A 345 -6.32 0.53 20.33
N PHE A 346 -6.12 1.74 20.82
CA PHE A 346 -5.73 2.90 20.01
C PHE A 346 -4.41 3.46 20.53
N VAL A 347 -3.43 3.59 19.65
CA VAL A 347 -2.09 4.09 19.97
C VAL A 347 -1.76 5.27 19.07
N GLU A 348 -1.56 6.43 19.66
CA GLU A 348 -1.03 7.62 19.00
C GLU A 348 0.46 7.74 19.31
N ILE A 349 1.30 7.72 18.28
CA ILE A 349 2.75 7.81 18.40
C ILE A 349 3.18 9.25 18.16
N ALA A 350 3.94 9.82 19.11
CA ALA A 350 4.58 11.10 18.91
C ALA A 350 5.78 10.94 17.97
N SER A 351 5.70 11.49 16.77
CA SER A 351 6.73 11.40 15.74
C SER A 351 6.72 12.65 14.88
N ASP A 352 7.88 13.17 14.54
CA ASP A 352 8.03 14.30 13.63
C ASP A 352 8.20 13.91 12.16
N LYS A 353 8.10 12.60 11.83
CA LYS A 353 8.42 12.06 10.50
C LYS A 353 7.27 12.16 9.50
N GLY A 354 6.06 12.49 9.95
CA GLY A 354 4.87 12.57 9.10
C GLY A 354 4.29 11.20 8.79
N HIS A 355 3.65 11.09 7.63
CA HIS A 355 3.00 9.86 7.19
C HIS A 355 3.97 8.67 7.02
N ASP A 356 5.18 8.93 6.55
CA ASP A 356 6.21 7.88 6.35
C ASP A 356 6.73 7.30 7.68
N ALA A 357 6.31 7.78 8.85
CA ALA A 357 6.77 7.30 10.15
C ALA A 357 6.66 5.78 10.29
N PHE A 358 5.59 5.15 9.75
CA PHE A 358 5.44 3.69 9.82
C PHE A 358 6.44 2.92 8.94
N LEU A 359 7.07 3.58 7.96
CA LEU A 359 8.10 3.00 7.08
C LEU A 359 9.53 3.24 7.61
N LEU A 360 9.68 4.09 8.60
CA LEU A 360 10.97 4.51 9.14
C LEU A 360 11.21 3.84 10.51
N ASP A 361 12.45 3.96 11.00
CA ASP A 361 12.79 3.51 12.35
C ASP A 361 12.05 4.39 13.39
N GLU A 362 11.00 3.81 13.98
CA GLU A 362 10.14 4.44 14.98
C GLU A 362 9.97 3.48 16.17
N PRO A 363 10.84 3.59 17.19
CA PRO A 363 10.90 2.61 18.27
C PRO A 363 9.60 2.43 19.05
N ASP A 364 8.81 3.50 19.22
CA ASP A 364 7.52 3.42 19.93
C ASP A 364 6.49 2.65 19.14
N PHE A 365 6.47 2.83 17.81
CA PHE A 365 5.64 2.02 16.92
C PHE A 365 6.06 0.55 16.96
N HIS A 366 7.36 0.26 16.88
CA HIS A 366 7.88 -1.11 16.92
C HIS A 366 7.51 -1.81 18.22
N ARG A 367 7.61 -1.12 19.37
CA ARG A 367 7.21 -1.66 20.68
C ARG A 367 5.72 -1.92 20.77
N ALA A 368 4.90 -0.97 20.30
CA ALA A 368 3.44 -1.10 20.33
C ALA A 368 2.99 -2.30 19.46
N LEU A 369 3.54 -2.43 18.25
CA LEU A 369 3.23 -3.52 17.35
C LEU A 369 3.64 -4.88 17.91
N SER A 370 4.89 -5.01 18.38
CA SER A 370 5.42 -6.25 18.98
C SER A 370 4.62 -6.65 20.23
N GLY A 371 4.32 -5.70 21.12
CA GLY A 371 3.53 -5.95 22.32
C GLY A 371 2.11 -6.42 22.03
N PHE A 372 1.44 -5.79 21.05
CA PHE A 372 0.10 -6.20 20.63
C PHE A 372 0.09 -7.60 20.03
N LEU A 373 1.02 -7.91 19.11
CA LEU A 373 1.11 -9.23 18.47
C LEU A 373 1.46 -10.32 19.50
N SER A 374 2.36 -10.04 20.45
CA SER A 374 2.71 -10.99 21.52
C SER A 374 1.53 -11.30 22.43
N GLY A 375 0.80 -10.27 22.89
CA GLY A 375 -0.42 -10.47 23.68
C GLY A 375 -1.53 -11.21 22.94
N CYS A 376 -1.66 -10.97 21.62
CA CYS A 376 -2.56 -11.74 20.75
C CYS A 376 -2.12 -13.20 20.63
N ALA A 377 -0.81 -13.48 20.49
CA ALA A 377 -0.28 -14.84 20.39
C ALA A 377 -0.48 -15.63 21.68
N GLU A 378 -0.24 -15.03 22.84
CA GLU A 378 -0.54 -15.64 24.14
C GLU A 378 -2.02 -16.01 24.26
N HIS A 379 -2.91 -15.10 23.85
CA HIS A 379 -4.34 -15.37 23.87
C HIS A 379 -4.77 -16.48 22.91
N ALA A 380 -4.15 -16.53 21.72
CA ALA A 380 -4.35 -17.57 20.72
C ALA A 380 -3.65 -18.91 21.06
N ARG A 381 -2.80 -18.94 22.09
CA ARG A 381 -1.95 -20.08 22.47
C ARG A 381 -0.99 -20.49 21.34
N LEU A 382 -0.40 -19.51 20.68
CA LEU A 382 0.63 -19.66 19.64
C LEU A 382 2.02 -19.60 20.22
#